data_52f7408ee50e98892ef44e1a7884def5
#
_entry.id   52f7408ee50e98892ef44e1a7884def5
#
_cell.length_a   1.000
_cell.length_b   1.000
_cell.length_c   1.000
_cell.angle_alpha   90.00
_cell.angle_beta   90.00
_cell.angle_gamma   90.00
#
_symmetry.space_group_name_H-M   'P 1'
#
loop_
_entity.id
_entity.type
_entity.pdbx_description
1 polymer ?
#
loop_
_entity_poly.entity_id
_entity_poly.type
_entity_poly.pdbx_seq_one_letter_code
_entity_poly.pdbx_strand_id
1 'polypeptide(L)'
;MGIMRMEQTFEDRMCTFIASKLAKGETLKRELRFGKEKGYYKADAYLPEGCAALHLAPRSIVEFKGKLQPDTLYMLYGMFKSFVKDWGVDNFIVIYEDQYLFSDQLLDVYKQYKADHFFVYSANEIINGEKEPEPQAPKLEEWKHKRARILMDAQYDFSLGHNTFFFGAGLGADVNMPTWNELLGDLMNKAQQTSHSAIGYADYQNIDNSCNHSALIIGRYIESGFPSMNAFVAQMHASLYKNDPKPDSALYKAIVKAIKTGKVEQVITFNYDDLVETALMNESIPVHSVFDRSHFSGDELPVYHVHGMIPQSRPIASTPVLSEKEYHTLYKESFYWSNVVQLQAFSRTTCFFVGLSMNDPNLRRLLDISRNGIDALNKDASVGRPCHYAILERKSLAPAHPDPAKDLEHFTMQERMMEDLGINVIWFEQGKFEEIAQIVRRLY
;
A
#
# COMPACT_ATOMS: atom_id res chain seq x y z
N MET A 1 0.62 59.88 -19.03
CA MET A 1 1.15 58.54 -19.36
C MET A 1 1.62 57.90 -18.06
N GLY A 2 0.75 57.13 -17.42
CA GLY A 2 1.08 56.35 -16.21
C GLY A 2 1.73 55.05 -16.65
N ILE A 3 2.99 54.88 -16.29
CA ILE A 3 3.69 53.60 -16.44
C ILE A 3 3.07 52.67 -15.39
N MET A 4 2.20 51.76 -15.82
CA MET A 4 1.81 50.59 -15.01
C MET A 4 3.10 49.84 -14.67
N ARG A 5 3.57 49.93 -13.43
CA ARG A 5 4.52 48.94 -12.90
C ARG A 5 3.82 47.59 -12.90
N MET A 6 4.19 46.70 -13.81
CA MET A 6 3.84 45.30 -13.69
C MET A 6 4.37 44.81 -12.32
N GLU A 7 3.48 44.32 -11.46
CA GLU A 7 3.91 43.65 -10.24
C GLU A 7 4.77 42.45 -10.65
N GLN A 8 6.01 42.40 -10.15
CA GLN A 8 6.90 41.27 -10.37
C GLN A 8 6.29 40.01 -9.75
N THR A 9 6.27 38.92 -10.51
CA THR A 9 5.84 37.62 -9.99
C THR A 9 6.75 37.16 -8.85
N PHE A 10 6.27 36.23 -8.02
CA PHE A 10 7.10 35.64 -6.97
C PHE A 10 8.39 35.04 -7.54
N GLU A 11 8.27 34.29 -8.65
CA GLU A 11 9.41 33.73 -9.38
C GLU A 11 10.42 34.78 -9.81
N ASP A 12 9.96 35.93 -10.40
CA ASP A 12 10.85 37.00 -10.84
C ASP A 12 11.59 37.63 -9.67
N ARG A 13 10.92 37.85 -8.54
CA ARG A 13 11.52 38.39 -7.32
C ARG A 13 12.62 37.47 -6.79
N MET A 14 12.34 36.15 -6.70
CA MET A 14 13.30 35.16 -6.20
C MET A 14 14.48 34.96 -7.16
N CYS A 15 14.24 34.88 -8.46
CA CYS A 15 15.32 34.83 -9.45
C CYS A 15 16.24 36.05 -9.38
N THR A 16 15.66 37.26 -9.25
CA THR A 16 16.42 38.51 -9.10
C THR A 16 17.24 38.48 -7.81
N PHE A 17 16.65 38.05 -6.71
CA PHE A 17 17.34 37.96 -5.43
C PHE A 17 18.51 36.96 -5.48
N ILE A 18 18.28 35.72 -5.95
CA ILE A 18 19.32 34.70 -6.07
C ILE A 18 20.43 35.18 -6.99
N ALA A 19 20.09 35.75 -8.16
CA ALA A 19 21.08 36.32 -9.10
C ALA A 19 21.96 37.42 -8.47
N SER A 20 21.41 38.21 -7.56
CA SER A 20 22.15 39.26 -6.84
C SER A 20 23.17 38.70 -5.84
N LYS A 21 23.08 37.43 -5.47
CA LYS A 21 23.93 36.74 -4.49
C LYS A 21 24.97 35.83 -5.14
N LEU A 22 24.91 35.67 -6.47
CA LEU A 22 25.86 34.82 -7.20
C LEU A 22 27.26 35.46 -7.19
N ALA A 23 28.28 34.61 -6.99
CA ALA A 23 29.66 35.03 -7.11
C ALA A 23 30.09 35.14 -8.59
N LYS A 24 31.27 35.75 -8.82
CA LYS A 24 31.81 35.87 -10.17
C LYS A 24 32.11 34.47 -10.77
N GLY A 25 31.37 34.14 -11.82
CA GLY A 25 31.44 32.85 -12.50
C GLY A 25 30.29 31.89 -12.23
N GLU A 26 29.48 32.18 -11.21
CA GLU A 26 28.22 31.44 -10.95
C GLU A 26 27.09 32.01 -11.87
N THR A 27 26.20 31.17 -12.30
CA THR A 27 25.11 31.53 -13.23
C THR A 27 23.76 30.95 -12.76
N LEU A 28 22.68 31.73 -13.04
CA LEU A 28 21.29 31.29 -12.92
C LEU A 28 20.70 31.19 -14.32
N LYS A 29 20.32 30.00 -14.75
CA LYS A 29 19.64 29.78 -16.04
C LYS A 29 18.16 29.65 -15.80
N ARG A 30 17.33 30.44 -16.49
CA ARG A 30 15.87 30.41 -16.39
C ARG A 30 15.26 29.51 -17.46
N GLU A 31 14.14 28.91 -17.13
CA GLU A 31 13.29 28.14 -18.05
C GLU A 31 14.04 27.03 -18.83
N LEU A 32 15.00 26.37 -18.19
CA LEU A 32 15.80 25.32 -18.83
C LEU A 32 14.98 24.04 -18.98
N ARG A 33 15.13 23.40 -20.14
CA ARG A 33 14.45 22.12 -20.43
C ARG A 33 15.37 20.95 -20.19
N PHE A 34 14.87 19.94 -19.47
CA PHE A 34 15.53 18.69 -19.20
C PHE A 34 14.75 17.54 -19.85
N GLY A 35 15.44 16.55 -20.45
CA GLY A 35 14.82 15.38 -21.08
C GLY A 35 14.92 15.37 -22.61
N LYS A 36 14.33 14.32 -23.23
CA LYS A 36 14.34 14.11 -24.69
C LYS A 36 13.04 14.62 -25.34
N GLU A 37 13.04 14.79 -26.65
CA GLU A 37 12.00 15.46 -27.47
C GLU A 37 10.52 15.09 -27.19
N LYS A 38 10.22 13.94 -26.59
CA LYS A 38 8.84 13.49 -26.28
C LYS A 38 8.45 13.56 -24.80
N GLY A 39 9.32 14.04 -23.94
CA GLY A 39 9.07 14.19 -22.51
C GLY A 39 10.14 15.05 -21.88
N TYR A 40 9.95 16.35 -21.90
CA TYR A 40 10.86 17.26 -21.23
C TYR A 40 10.18 17.88 -20.01
N TYR A 41 11.01 18.14 -19.01
CA TYR A 41 10.67 18.93 -17.85
C TYR A 41 11.21 20.34 -18.03
N LYS A 42 10.36 21.35 -17.82
CA LYS A 42 10.76 22.77 -17.86
C LYS A 42 10.92 23.26 -16.42
N ALA A 43 12.16 23.47 -16.00
CA ALA A 43 12.48 24.01 -14.69
C ALA A 43 12.33 25.54 -14.67
N ASP A 44 11.85 26.11 -13.57
CA ASP A 44 11.77 27.57 -13.38
C ASP A 44 13.17 28.16 -13.39
N ALA A 45 14.15 27.53 -12.73
CA ALA A 45 15.55 27.93 -12.76
C ALA A 45 16.50 26.73 -12.61
N TYR A 46 17.78 26.95 -12.96
CA TYR A 46 18.86 25.98 -12.80
C TYR A 46 20.16 26.68 -12.37
N LEU A 47 20.80 26.13 -11.38
CA LEU A 47 22.07 26.61 -10.81
C LEU A 47 23.19 25.59 -11.10
N PRO A 48 23.96 25.74 -12.21
CA PRO A 48 25.05 24.86 -12.56
C PRO A 48 26.14 24.79 -11.50
N GLU A 49 26.56 25.96 -11.01
CA GLU A 49 27.64 26.14 -10.04
C GLU A 49 27.11 26.23 -8.59
N GLY A 50 25.79 26.31 -8.41
CA GLY A 50 25.15 26.59 -7.13
C GLY A 50 25.12 28.08 -6.79
N CYS A 51 24.89 28.40 -5.50
CA CYS A 51 25.03 29.72 -4.94
C CYS A 51 25.60 29.62 -3.52
N ALA A 52 26.89 29.82 -3.37
CA ALA A 52 27.59 29.65 -2.11
C ALA A 52 27.09 30.62 -1.01
N ALA A 53 26.73 31.83 -1.37
CA ALA A 53 26.20 32.86 -0.45
C ALA A 53 24.85 32.49 0.17
N LEU A 54 24.07 31.59 -0.48
CA LEU A 54 22.77 31.11 -0.02
C LEU A 54 22.80 29.62 0.37
N HIS A 55 23.99 29.02 0.40
CA HIS A 55 24.18 27.59 0.65
C HIS A 55 23.39 26.67 -0.31
N LEU A 56 23.11 27.13 -1.53
CA LEU A 56 22.46 26.33 -2.56
C LEU A 56 23.50 25.53 -3.34
N ALA A 57 23.28 24.22 -3.39
CA ALA A 57 24.22 23.26 -3.98
C ALA A 57 24.36 23.44 -5.51
N PRO A 58 25.50 23.04 -6.12
CA PRO A 58 25.66 23.05 -7.57
C PRO A 58 24.79 21.97 -8.24
N ARG A 59 24.59 22.15 -9.56
CA ARG A 59 23.78 21.24 -10.41
C ARG A 59 22.36 21.05 -9.87
N SER A 60 21.75 22.16 -9.39
CA SER A 60 20.43 22.17 -8.80
C SER A 60 19.36 22.69 -9.75
N ILE A 61 18.26 21.94 -9.90
CA ILE A 61 16.99 22.48 -10.40
C ILE A 61 16.35 23.28 -9.27
N VAL A 62 15.77 24.44 -9.59
CA VAL A 62 15.06 25.30 -8.63
C VAL A 62 13.64 25.56 -9.15
N GLU A 63 12.65 25.25 -8.30
CA GLU A 63 11.23 25.51 -8.55
C GLU A 63 10.69 26.54 -7.57
N PHE A 64 9.94 27.50 -8.09
CA PHE A 64 9.31 28.55 -7.30
C PHE A 64 7.82 28.30 -7.20
N LYS A 65 7.30 28.17 -5.99
CA LYS A 65 5.87 27.95 -5.74
C LYS A 65 5.33 29.01 -4.80
N GLY A 66 4.50 29.92 -5.34
CA GLY A 66 3.84 30.92 -4.49
C GLY A 66 3.01 30.23 -3.39
N LYS A 67 2.30 29.17 -3.79
CA LYS A 67 1.54 28.30 -2.89
C LYS A 67 1.99 26.85 -3.03
N LEU A 68 2.68 26.34 -2.04
CA LEU A 68 3.08 24.93 -2.05
C LEU A 68 1.96 24.04 -1.47
N GLN A 69 1.41 23.18 -2.33
CA GLN A 69 0.45 22.17 -1.93
C GLN A 69 1.18 20.84 -1.69
N PRO A 70 0.72 19.99 -0.77
CA PRO A 70 1.27 18.66 -0.57
C PRO A 70 1.40 17.86 -1.86
N ASP A 71 0.32 17.81 -2.64
CA ASP A 71 0.28 17.06 -3.91
C ASP A 71 1.31 17.57 -4.93
N THR A 72 1.54 18.89 -4.98
CA THR A 72 2.57 19.48 -5.83
C THR A 72 3.96 19.05 -5.39
N LEU A 73 4.22 19.04 -4.09
CA LEU A 73 5.51 18.63 -3.54
C LEU A 73 5.79 17.15 -3.85
N TYR A 74 4.80 16.30 -3.71
CA TYR A 74 4.90 14.87 -4.01
C TYR A 74 5.17 14.60 -5.48
N MET A 75 4.45 15.30 -6.35
CA MET A 75 4.65 15.21 -7.79
C MET A 75 6.09 15.59 -8.16
N LEU A 76 6.60 16.71 -7.63
CA LEU A 76 7.95 17.18 -7.90
C LEU A 76 9.02 16.21 -7.40
N TYR A 77 8.83 15.65 -6.20
CA TYR A 77 9.74 14.65 -5.66
C TYR A 77 9.74 13.35 -6.46
N GLY A 78 8.57 12.85 -6.84
CA GLY A 78 8.44 11.66 -7.69
C GLY A 78 9.11 11.83 -9.04
N MET A 79 8.92 12.99 -9.68
CA MET A 79 9.61 13.33 -10.93
C MET A 79 11.13 13.38 -10.73
N PHE A 80 11.62 14.03 -9.69
CA PHE A 80 13.05 14.10 -9.39
C PHE A 80 13.66 12.71 -9.22
N LYS A 81 13.05 11.83 -8.41
CA LYS A 81 13.54 10.45 -8.22
C LYS A 81 13.56 9.64 -9.50
N SER A 82 12.56 9.82 -10.35
CA SER A 82 12.44 9.07 -11.61
C SER A 82 13.46 9.51 -12.67
N PHE A 83 13.81 10.79 -12.72
CA PHE A 83 14.54 11.36 -13.85
C PHE A 83 15.89 12.00 -13.50
N VAL A 84 16.25 12.11 -12.21
CA VAL A 84 17.48 12.78 -11.77
C VAL A 84 18.74 12.27 -12.48
N LYS A 85 18.86 10.96 -12.69
CA LYS A 85 20.00 10.34 -13.35
C LYS A 85 20.10 10.71 -14.83
N ASP A 86 18.96 10.85 -15.50
CA ASP A 86 18.90 11.15 -16.93
C ASP A 86 19.10 12.63 -17.23
N TRP A 87 18.80 13.51 -16.26
CA TRP A 87 18.88 14.97 -16.43
C TRP A 87 20.25 15.55 -16.11
N GLY A 88 21.15 14.76 -15.50
CA GLY A 88 22.48 15.23 -15.11
C GLY A 88 22.44 16.29 -14.02
N VAL A 89 21.41 16.28 -13.18
CA VAL A 89 21.26 17.13 -11.99
C VAL A 89 21.50 16.31 -10.74
N ASP A 90 22.02 16.96 -9.70
CA ASP A 90 22.31 16.29 -8.43
C ASP A 90 21.30 16.67 -7.35
N ASN A 91 20.70 17.86 -7.46
CA ASN A 91 19.83 18.40 -6.43
C ASN A 91 18.56 18.99 -7.03
N PHE A 92 17.47 18.95 -6.27
CA PHE A 92 16.21 19.60 -6.58
C PHE A 92 15.81 20.50 -5.41
N ILE A 93 15.53 21.75 -5.69
CA ILE A 93 15.23 22.78 -4.69
C ILE A 93 13.86 23.37 -4.99
N VAL A 94 12.96 23.34 -4.01
CA VAL A 94 11.67 24.03 -4.07
C VAL A 94 11.72 25.20 -3.12
N ILE A 95 11.41 26.41 -3.62
CA ILE A 95 11.31 27.62 -2.81
C ILE A 95 9.87 28.11 -2.84
N TYR A 96 9.26 28.27 -1.66
CA TYR A 96 7.86 28.67 -1.53
C TYR A 96 7.70 30.00 -0.78
N GLU A 97 6.57 30.64 -0.95
CA GLU A 97 6.24 31.92 -0.29
C GLU A 97 5.79 31.69 1.16
N ASP A 98 6.15 32.59 2.09
CA ASP A 98 6.09 32.42 3.56
C ASP A 98 4.71 32.23 4.19
N GLN A 99 3.63 32.25 3.45
CA GLN A 99 2.27 32.28 4.02
C GLN A 99 1.65 30.90 4.27
N TYR A 100 2.38 29.81 4.08
CA TYR A 100 1.84 28.45 4.19
C TYR A 100 2.56 27.63 5.22
N LEU A 101 1.87 27.39 6.34
CA LEU A 101 2.25 26.42 7.34
C LEU A 101 2.19 25.01 6.69
N PHE A 102 3.30 24.30 6.68
CA PHE A 102 3.28 22.87 6.51
C PHE A 102 2.47 22.24 7.64
N SER A 103 1.60 21.30 7.31
CA SER A 103 1.11 20.40 8.35
C SER A 103 2.30 19.62 8.92
N ASP A 104 2.25 19.26 10.21
CA ASP A 104 3.30 18.48 10.88
C ASP A 104 3.71 17.24 10.08
N GLN A 105 2.77 16.66 9.31
CA GLN A 105 3.00 15.54 8.41
C GLN A 105 3.93 15.84 7.23
N LEU A 106 3.95 17.07 6.72
CA LEU A 106 4.82 17.48 5.62
C LEU A 106 6.26 17.74 6.06
N LEU A 107 6.45 18.18 7.29
CA LEU A 107 7.79 18.48 7.84
C LEU A 107 8.65 17.24 8.00
N ASP A 108 8.05 16.12 8.36
CA ASP A 108 8.77 14.86 8.53
C ASP A 108 9.22 14.27 7.19
N VAL A 109 8.37 14.39 6.21
CA VAL A 109 8.70 14.04 4.82
C VAL A 109 9.85 14.90 4.29
N TYR A 110 9.84 16.17 4.63
CA TYR A 110 10.90 17.11 4.26
C TYR A 110 12.30 16.67 4.74
N LYS A 111 12.42 16.16 5.97
CA LYS A 111 13.71 15.67 6.50
C LYS A 111 14.29 14.55 5.66
N GLN A 112 13.44 13.69 5.10
CA GLN A 112 13.90 12.62 4.22
C GLN A 112 14.22 13.10 2.82
N TYR A 113 13.42 13.96 2.25
CA TYR A 113 13.72 14.52 0.94
C TYR A 113 15.12 15.14 0.92
N LYS A 114 15.51 15.75 2.03
CA LYS A 114 16.86 16.30 2.20
C LYS A 114 17.96 15.23 2.09
N ALA A 115 17.74 14.02 2.60
CA ALA A 115 18.68 12.90 2.45
C ALA A 115 18.78 12.40 0.99
N ASP A 116 17.73 12.60 0.21
CA ASP A 116 17.68 12.26 -1.22
C ASP A 116 18.10 13.45 -2.14
N HIS A 117 18.73 14.50 -1.60
CA HIS A 117 19.09 15.70 -2.35
C HIS A 117 17.91 16.51 -2.90
N PHE A 118 16.74 16.37 -2.28
CA PHE A 118 15.57 17.18 -2.56
C PHE A 118 15.33 18.15 -1.39
N PHE A 119 15.42 19.45 -1.65
CA PHE A 119 15.39 20.49 -0.63
C PHE A 119 14.17 21.38 -0.79
N VAL A 120 13.58 21.78 0.32
CA VAL A 120 12.43 22.69 0.35
C VAL A 120 12.76 23.82 1.30
N TYR A 121 12.67 25.06 0.83
CA TYR A 121 12.98 26.27 1.60
C TYR A 121 11.82 27.26 1.53
N SER A 122 11.57 27.98 2.62
CA SER A 122 10.77 29.18 2.53
C SER A 122 11.56 30.31 1.86
N ALA A 123 10.86 31.25 1.23
CA ALA A 123 11.49 32.47 0.69
C ALA A 123 12.20 33.25 1.80
N ASN A 124 11.63 33.19 3.01
CA ASN A 124 12.20 33.90 4.17
C ASN A 124 13.54 33.30 4.60
N GLU A 125 13.67 31.96 4.62
CA GLU A 125 14.96 31.29 4.86
C GLU A 125 16.02 31.74 3.85
N ILE A 126 15.65 31.82 2.57
CA ILE A 126 16.58 32.21 1.50
C ILE A 126 16.95 33.69 1.58
N ILE A 127 15.98 34.57 1.90
CA ILE A 127 16.20 36.04 1.89
C ILE A 127 16.92 36.50 3.15
N ASN A 128 16.52 36.03 4.31
CA ASN A 128 17.00 36.52 5.60
C ASN A 128 18.11 35.69 6.22
N GLY A 129 18.35 34.50 5.71
CA GLY A 129 19.30 33.53 6.27
C GLY A 129 18.90 32.98 7.66
N GLU A 130 17.69 33.33 8.09
CA GLU A 130 17.14 32.81 9.33
C GLU A 130 16.60 31.43 9.03
N LYS A 131 17.26 30.39 9.58
CA LYS A 131 16.62 29.09 9.67
C LYS A 131 15.36 29.28 10.49
N GLU A 132 14.19 29.03 9.88
CA GLU A 132 12.99 28.90 10.68
C GLU A 132 13.31 27.93 11.84
N PRO A 133 12.89 28.26 13.08
CA PRO A 133 13.10 27.35 14.20
C PRO A 133 12.49 26.01 13.76
N GLU A 134 13.31 24.95 13.80
CA GLU A 134 12.79 23.61 13.47
C GLU A 134 11.49 23.47 14.26
N PRO A 135 10.34 23.31 13.58
CA PRO A 135 9.09 23.12 14.30
C PRO A 135 9.35 21.94 15.23
N GLN A 136 9.11 22.14 16.50
CA GLN A 136 9.12 21.03 17.45
C GLN A 136 7.91 20.17 17.09
N ALA A 137 8.09 19.32 16.09
CA ALA A 137 7.12 18.29 15.83
C ALA A 137 6.90 17.53 17.15
N PRO A 138 5.66 17.25 17.53
CA PRO A 138 5.42 16.34 18.64
C PRO A 138 6.29 15.11 18.37
N LYS A 139 6.98 14.60 19.40
CA LYS A 139 7.87 13.43 19.29
C LYS A 139 7.02 12.22 18.89
N LEU A 140 6.62 12.19 17.62
CA LEU A 140 6.01 11.02 17.01
C LEU A 140 7.04 9.89 17.07
N GLU A 141 6.59 8.71 17.39
CA GLU A 141 7.42 7.52 17.33
C GLU A 141 7.99 7.37 15.91
N GLU A 142 9.27 7.02 15.80
CA GLU A 142 9.99 6.95 14.52
C GLU A 142 9.26 6.14 13.44
N TRP A 143 8.57 5.08 13.84
CA TRP A 143 7.80 4.26 12.91
C TRP A 143 6.58 5.00 12.29
N LYS A 144 5.98 5.96 12.98
CA LYS A 144 4.89 6.80 12.44
C LYS A 144 5.40 7.72 11.35
N HIS A 145 6.64 8.21 11.48
CA HIS A 145 7.31 8.97 10.44
C HIS A 145 7.60 8.10 9.21
N LYS A 146 8.14 6.89 9.43
CA LYS A 146 8.37 5.91 8.36
C LYS A 146 7.05 5.56 7.65
N ARG A 147 5.97 5.31 8.43
CA ARG A 147 4.62 5.06 7.90
C ARG A 147 4.12 6.20 7.01
N ALA A 148 4.25 7.44 7.49
CA ALA A 148 3.78 8.61 6.73
C ALA A 148 4.44 8.68 5.36
N ARG A 149 5.76 8.43 5.29
CA ARG A 149 6.52 8.39 4.04
C ARG A 149 6.04 7.27 3.10
N ILE A 150 5.97 6.04 3.62
CA ILE A 150 5.52 4.88 2.82
C ILE A 150 4.10 5.13 2.27
N LEU A 151 3.24 5.77 3.08
CA LEU A 151 1.89 6.10 2.68
C LEU A 151 1.84 7.13 1.55
N MET A 152 2.82 8.02 1.49
CA MET A 152 2.94 8.99 0.39
C MET A 152 3.41 8.33 -0.90
N ASP A 153 4.40 7.44 -0.79
CA ASP A 153 4.85 6.64 -1.93
C ASP A 153 3.67 5.79 -2.46
N ALA A 154 2.89 5.20 -1.54
CA ALA A 154 1.68 4.44 -1.87
C ALA A 154 0.60 5.28 -2.55
N GLN A 155 0.38 6.51 -2.09
CA GLN A 155 -0.55 7.47 -2.71
C GLN A 155 -0.10 7.86 -4.12
N TYR A 156 1.19 8.12 -4.28
CA TYR A 156 1.76 8.44 -5.59
C TYR A 156 1.56 7.26 -6.56
N ASP A 157 1.96 6.05 -6.16
CA ASP A 157 1.83 4.85 -6.99
C ASP A 157 0.35 4.55 -7.32
N PHE A 158 -0.55 4.71 -6.34
CA PHE A 158 -1.99 4.58 -6.58
C PHE A 158 -2.49 5.60 -7.62
N SER A 159 -1.94 6.82 -7.59
CA SER A 159 -2.35 7.89 -8.49
C SER A 159 -2.02 7.62 -9.97
N LEU A 160 -1.00 6.79 -10.23
CA LEU A 160 -0.59 6.40 -11.58
C LEU A 160 -1.61 5.51 -12.29
N GLY A 161 -2.56 4.91 -11.58
CA GLY A 161 -3.45 3.88 -12.07
C GLY A 161 -2.78 2.49 -12.03
N HIS A 162 -3.40 1.49 -12.65
CA HIS A 162 -2.87 0.11 -12.66
C HIS A 162 -2.72 -0.50 -11.26
N ASN A 163 -3.77 -0.44 -10.46
CA ASN A 163 -3.76 -0.96 -9.11
C ASN A 163 -4.60 -2.22 -8.97
N THR A 164 -4.17 -3.11 -8.08
CA THR A 164 -4.91 -4.30 -7.65
C THR A 164 -5.09 -4.27 -6.14
N PHE A 165 -6.31 -4.43 -5.66
CA PHE A 165 -6.55 -4.70 -4.25
C PHE A 165 -6.53 -6.19 -3.96
N PHE A 166 -5.81 -6.58 -2.90
CA PHE A 166 -5.84 -7.92 -2.32
C PHE A 166 -6.53 -7.86 -0.96
N PHE A 167 -7.60 -8.65 -0.81
CA PHE A 167 -8.37 -8.66 0.43
C PHE A 167 -8.26 -9.97 1.19
N GLY A 168 -8.28 -9.88 2.52
CA GLY A 168 -8.33 -11.01 3.43
C GLY A 168 -9.35 -10.83 4.54
N ALA A 169 -9.42 -11.79 5.46
CA ALA A 169 -10.45 -11.90 6.49
C ALA A 169 -10.56 -10.67 7.42
N GLY A 170 -9.48 -9.90 7.57
CA GLY A 170 -9.51 -8.63 8.32
C GLY A 170 -10.43 -7.57 7.73
N LEU A 171 -10.82 -7.69 6.45
CA LEU A 171 -11.81 -6.80 5.84
C LEU A 171 -13.20 -6.95 6.47
N GLY A 172 -13.54 -8.16 6.90
CA GLY A 172 -14.84 -8.47 7.49
C GLY A 172 -14.95 -8.21 9.00
N ALA A 173 -13.85 -7.85 9.66
CA ALA A 173 -13.80 -7.75 11.12
C ALA A 173 -14.78 -6.72 11.71
N ASP A 174 -15.01 -5.59 11.01
CA ASP A 174 -15.90 -4.51 11.45
C ASP A 174 -17.35 -4.64 10.93
N VAL A 175 -17.66 -5.73 10.24
CA VAL A 175 -19.00 -6.04 9.72
C VAL A 175 -19.56 -7.36 10.27
N ASN A 176 -19.06 -7.81 11.41
CA ASN A 176 -19.48 -9.01 12.12
C ASN A 176 -19.23 -10.34 11.36
N MET A 177 -18.30 -10.36 10.42
CA MET A 177 -17.82 -11.62 9.87
C MET A 177 -16.96 -12.34 10.90
N PRO A 178 -17.01 -13.68 10.97
CA PRO A 178 -16.13 -14.41 11.86
C PRO A 178 -14.67 -14.22 11.45
N THR A 179 -13.80 -14.10 12.44
CA THR A 179 -12.36 -14.24 12.22
C THR A 179 -12.02 -15.65 11.75
N TRP A 180 -10.82 -15.83 11.20
CA TRP A 180 -10.35 -17.15 10.77
C TRP A 180 -10.43 -18.20 11.91
N ASN A 181 -10.02 -17.81 13.13
CA ASN A 181 -10.05 -18.70 14.29
C ASN A 181 -11.48 -19.03 14.73
N GLU A 182 -12.40 -18.08 14.67
CA GLU A 182 -13.81 -18.32 14.98
C GLU A 182 -14.47 -19.24 13.95
N LEU A 183 -14.17 -19.05 12.66
CA LEU A 183 -14.65 -19.92 11.60
C LEU A 183 -14.15 -21.37 11.80
N LEU A 184 -12.85 -21.55 12.01
CA LEU A 184 -12.29 -22.88 12.29
C LEU A 184 -12.87 -23.49 13.55
N GLY A 185 -13.08 -22.70 14.61
CA GLY A 185 -13.72 -23.14 15.85
C GLY A 185 -15.14 -23.64 15.65
N ASP A 186 -15.98 -22.87 14.94
CA ASP A 186 -17.35 -23.26 14.61
C ASP A 186 -17.40 -24.56 13.78
N LEU A 187 -16.54 -24.66 12.76
CA LEU A 187 -16.45 -25.83 11.90
C LEU A 187 -15.96 -27.07 12.66
N MET A 188 -14.94 -26.91 13.52
CA MET A 188 -14.42 -27.99 14.36
C MET A 188 -15.48 -28.52 15.32
N ASN A 189 -16.19 -27.62 16.03
CA ASN A 189 -17.26 -28.00 16.96
C ASN A 189 -18.36 -28.77 16.23
N LYS A 190 -18.66 -28.40 14.98
CA LYS A 190 -19.66 -29.14 14.18
C LYS A 190 -19.16 -30.49 13.69
N ALA A 191 -17.93 -30.58 13.23
CA ALA A 191 -17.29 -31.84 12.84
C ALA A 191 -17.27 -32.82 13.99
N GLN A 192 -17.01 -32.40 15.23
CA GLN A 192 -17.04 -33.19 16.43
C GLN A 192 -18.43 -33.75 16.75
N GLN A 193 -19.47 -32.91 16.67
CA GLN A 193 -20.84 -33.34 16.88
C GLN A 193 -21.22 -34.47 15.91
N THR A 194 -20.68 -34.44 14.70
CA THR A 194 -20.94 -35.41 13.65
C THR A 194 -20.10 -36.67 13.84
N SER A 195 -18.85 -36.56 14.28
CA SER A 195 -17.91 -37.69 14.47
C SER A 195 -17.87 -38.26 15.87
N HIS A 196 -18.63 -37.73 16.83
CA HIS A 196 -18.64 -38.09 18.25
C HIS A 196 -17.25 -38.03 18.93
N SER A 197 -16.38 -37.11 18.45
CA SER A 197 -15.06 -36.88 19.04
C SER A 197 -15.16 -36.01 20.30
N ALA A 198 -14.37 -36.35 21.33
CA ALA A 198 -14.29 -35.55 22.57
C ALA A 198 -13.28 -34.38 22.50
N ILE A 199 -12.50 -34.26 21.40
CA ILE A 199 -11.45 -33.25 21.25
C ILE A 199 -12.00 -32.00 20.59
N GLY A 200 -11.99 -30.86 21.28
CA GLY A 200 -12.46 -29.55 20.80
C GLY A 200 -11.36 -28.70 20.12
N TYR A 201 -11.78 -27.60 19.51
CA TYR A 201 -10.84 -26.68 18.88
C TYR A 201 -9.81 -26.09 19.86
N ALA A 202 -10.24 -25.81 21.11
CA ALA A 202 -9.33 -25.37 22.17
C ALA A 202 -8.28 -26.43 22.52
N ASP A 203 -8.69 -27.70 22.55
CA ASP A 203 -7.77 -28.82 22.77
C ASP A 203 -6.80 -28.94 21.60
N TYR A 204 -7.29 -28.76 20.35
CA TYR A 204 -6.46 -28.76 19.16
C TYR A 204 -5.46 -27.60 19.14
N GLN A 205 -5.84 -26.39 19.55
CA GLN A 205 -4.91 -25.27 19.70
C GLN A 205 -3.81 -25.57 20.73
N ASN A 206 -4.13 -26.26 21.81
CA ASN A 206 -3.15 -26.68 22.80
C ASN A 206 -2.22 -27.78 22.25
N ILE A 207 -2.75 -28.72 21.45
CA ILE A 207 -1.97 -29.71 20.73
C ILE A 207 -1.11 -29.07 19.65
N ASP A 208 -1.63 -28.06 18.93
CA ASP A 208 -0.91 -27.31 17.90
C ASP A 208 0.31 -26.60 18.48
N ASN A 209 0.17 -25.93 19.62
CA ASN A 209 1.29 -25.32 20.32
C ASN A 209 2.38 -26.34 20.74
N SER A 210 2.02 -27.60 20.94
CA SER A 210 2.96 -28.67 21.30
C SER A 210 3.48 -29.46 20.10
N CYS A 211 2.71 -29.54 19.00
CA CYS A 211 2.99 -30.40 17.84
C CYS A 211 3.24 -29.64 16.53
N ASN A 212 3.17 -28.30 16.52
CA ASN A 212 3.37 -27.43 15.35
C ASN A 212 2.46 -27.77 14.14
N HIS A 213 1.21 -28.17 14.38
CA HIS A 213 0.26 -28.38 13.30
C HIS A 213 -0.20 -27.06 12.71
N SER A 214 -0.02 -26.87 11.41
CA SER A 214 -0.52 -25.68 10.72
C SER A 214 -2.04 -25.67 10.62
N ALA A 215 -2.64 -24.48 10.49
CA ALA A 215 -4.08 -24.32 10.26
C ALA A 215 -4.58 -25.14 9.05
N LEU A 216 -3.74 -25.41 8.07
CA LEU A 216 -4.05 -26.24 6.89
C LEU A 216 -4.26 -27.72 7.26
N ILE A 217 -3.48 -28.27 8.20
CA ILE A 217 -3.63 -29.63 8.71
C ILE A 217 -4.93 -29.73 9.52
N ILE A 218 -5.21 -28.74 10.36
CA ILE A 218 -6.45 -28.63 11.11
C ILE A 218 -7.64 -28.56 10.14
N GLY A 219 -7.55 -27.78 9.07
CA GLY A 219 -8.56 -27.70 7.99
C GLY A 219 -8.89 -29.08 7.40
N ARG A 220 -7.89 -29.91 7.13
CA ARG A 220 -8.08 -31.26 6.62
C ARG A 220 -8.81 -32.18 7.62
N TYR A 221 -8.47 -32.05 8.90
CA TYR A 221 -9.19 -32.81 9.94
C TYR A 221 -10.66 -32.38 10.02
N ILE A 222 -10.93 -31.08 10.01
CA ILE A 222 -12.29 -30.53 10.03
C ILE A 222 -13.10 -31.05 8.84
N GLU A 223 -12.56 -30.93 7.62
CA GLU A 223 -13.21 -31.40 6.38
C GLU A 223 -13.60 -32.89 6.49
N SER A 224 -12.70 -33.74 7.02
CA SER A 224 -12.94 -35.19 7.18
C SER A 224 -14.06 -35.53 8.15
N GLY A 225 -14.43 -34.61 9.05
CA GLY A 225 -15.53 -34.77 9.99
C GLY A 225 -16.93 -34.59 9.39
N PHE A 226 -17.02 -34.17 8.10
CA PHE A 226 -18.29 -33.98 7.41
C PHE A 226 -18.59 -35.12 6.44
N PRO A 227 -19.88 -35.52 6.27
CA PRO A 227 -20.26 -36.65 5.42
C PRO A 227 -20.05 -36.38 3.93
N SER A 228 -19.96 -35.12 3.51
CA SER A 228 -19.71 -34.71 2.12
C SER A 228 -19.19 -33.30 2.05
N MET A 229 -18.58 -32.95 0.95
CA MET A 229 -18.16 -31.57 0.65
C MET A 229 -19.36 -30.59 0.68
N ASN A 230 -20.53 -31.00 0.20
CA ASN A 230 -21.73 -30.15 0.25
C ASN A 230 -22.17 -29.86 1.69
N ALA A 231 -22.09 -30.84 2.60
CA ALA A 231 -22.39 -30.64 4.02
C ALA A 231 -21.37 -29.71 4.68
N PHE A 232 -20.10 -29.84 4.32
CA PHE A 232 -19.02 -28.96 4.79
C PHE A 232 -19.24 -27.53 4.33
N VAL A 233 -19.47 -27.28 3.03
CA VAL A 233 -19.72 -25.95 2.45
C VAL A 233 -21.00 -25.32 3.02
N ALA A 234 -22.06 -26.12 3.24
CA ALA A 234 -23.28 -25.62 3.89
C ALA A 234 -23.01 -25.15 5.33
N GLN A 235 -22.15 -25.85 6.08
CA GLN A 235 -21.75 -25.42 7.42
C GLN A 235 -20.85 -24.17 7.37
N MET A 236 -19.92 -24.09 6.42
CA MET A 236 -19.13 -22.86 6.20
C MET A 236 -20.03 -21.66 5.95
N HIS A 237 -21.02 -21.81 5.05
CA HIS A 237 -22.01 -20.76 4.79
C HIS A 237 -22.75 -20.34 6.06
N ALA A 238 -23.26 -21.31 6.84
CA ALA A 238 -23.96 -21.03 8.08
C ALA A 238 -23.08 -20.29 9.11
N SER A 239 -21.79 -20.63 9.19
CA SER A 239 -20.84 -19.96 10.09
C SER A 239 -20.45 -18.58 9.60
N LEU A 240 -20.20 -18.41 8.31
CA LEU A 240 -19.83 -17.09 7.73
C LEU A 240 -20.94 -16.06 7.92
N TYR A 241 -22.18 -16.44 7.68
CA TYR A 241 -23.31 -15.49 7.66
C TYR A 241 -24.22 -15.54 8.89
N LYS A 242 -23.76 -16.16 9.98
CA LYS A 242 -24.55 -16.31 11.23
C LYS A 242 -25.01 -14.98 11.84
N ASN A 243 -24.27 -13.90 11.61
CA ASN A 243 -24.54 -12.56 12.15
C ASN A 243 -25.08 -11.58 11.10
N ASP A 244 -25.57 -12.07 9.95
CA ASP A 244 -26.08 -11.27 8.82
C ASP A 244 -25.18 -10.06 8.49
N PRO A 245 -23.90 -10.27 8.15
CA PRO A 245 -22.96 -9.20 7.91
C PRO A 245 -23.39 -8.29 6.75
N LYS A 246 -23.17 -6.97 6.89
CA LYS A 246 -23.48 -5.96 5.86
C LYS A 246 -22.24 -5.13 5.56
N PRO A 247 -21.88 -4.92 4.28
CA PRO A 247 -20.68 -4.19 3.90
C PRO A 247 -20.89 -2.67 3.95
N ASP A 248 -21.29 -2.13 5.10
CA ASP A 248 -21.63 -0.71 5.30
C ASP A 248 -20.62 0.04 6.17
N SER A 249 -19.53 -0.61 6.57
CA SER A 249 -18.50 -0.02 7.41
C SER A 249 -17.71 1.11 6.74
N ALA A 250 -16.94 1.82 7.56
CA ALA A 250 -16.05 2.89 7.10
C ALA A 250 -15.00 2.37 6.11
N LEU A 251 -14.53 1.12 6.29
CA LEU A 251 -13.54 0.49 5.43
C LEU A 251 -14.12 0.13 4.06
N TYR A 252 -15.28 -0.52 4.01
CA TYR A 252 -15.97 -0.81 2.74
C TYR A 252 -16.26 0.46 1.95
N LYS A 253 -16.74 1.53 2.62
CA LYS A 253 -16.97 2.84 1.99
C LYS A 253 -15.69 3.47 1.43
N ALA A 254 -14.55 3.31 2.12
CA ALA A 254 -13.27 3.80 1.63
C ALA A 254 -12.80 3.02 0.39
N ILE A 255 -12.92 1.68 0.41
CA ILE A 255 -12.57 0.81 -0.71
C ILE A 255 -13.44 1.13 -1.95
N VAL A 256 -14.75 1.23 -1.78
CA VAL A 256 -15.67 1.59 -2.88
C VAL A 256 -15.28 2.93 -3.49
N LYS A 257 -14.95 3.94 -2.69
CA LYS A 257 -14.49 5.24 -3.19
C LYS A 257 -13.16 5.13 -3.94
N ALA A 258 -12.21 4.35 -3.44
CA ALA A 258 -10.94 4.10 -4.13
C ALA A 258 -11.18 3.46 -5.50
N ILE A 259 -12.08 2.47 -5.59
CA ILE A 259 -12.44 1.79 -6.85
C ILE A 259 -13.15 2.76 -7.80
N LYS A 260 -14.03 3.63 -7.31
CA LYS A 260 -14.72 4.67 -8.12
C LYS A 260 -13.77 5.66 -8.80
N THR A 261 -12.52 5.76 -8.37
CA THR A 261 -11.52 6.60 -9.06
C THR A 261 -11.18 6.09 -10.46
N GLY A 262 -11.53 4.86 -10.80
CA GLY A 262 -11.18 4.20 -12.06
C GLY A 262 -9.69 3.78 -12.14
N LYS A 263 -8.97 3.84 -11.02
CA LYS A 263 -7.53 3.51 -10.95
C LYS A 263 -7.26 2.06 -10.52
N VAL A 264 -8.30 1.31 -10.18
CA VAL A 264 -8.22 -0.10 -9.77
C VAL A 264 -8.70 -0.97 -10.92
N GLU A 265 -7.83 -1.86 -11.40
CA GLU A 265 -8.11 -2.73 -12.55
C GLU A 265 -8.83 -4.02 -12.14
N GLN A 266 -8.53 -4.50 -10.94
CA GLN A 266 -9.04 -5.77 -10.44
C GLN A 266 -8.97 -5.86 -8.91
N VAL A 267 -9.77 -6.75 -8.36
CA VAL A 267 -9.73 -7.16 -6.96
C VAL A 267 -9.40 -8.65 -6.90
N ILE A 268 -8.52 -9.02 -5.96
CA ILE A 268 -8.20 -10.42 -5.65
C ILE A 268 -8.54 -10.62 -4.17
N THR A 269 -9.39 -11.60 -3.86
CA THR A 269 -9.78 -11.86 -2.49
C THR A 269 -9.49 -13.29 -2.07
N PHE A 270 -9.01 -13.44 -0.84
CA PHE A 270 -8.85 -14.72 -0.13
C PHE A 270 -10.09 -15.06 0.69
N ASN A 271 -11.03 -14.12 0.77
CA ASN A 271 -12.29 -14.33 1.47
C ASN A 271 -13.24 -15.20 0.64
N TYR A 272 -14.05 -15.96 1.34
CA TYR A 272 -15.09 -16.79 0.72
C TYR A 272 -16.39 -16.02 0.43
N ASP A 273 -16.61 -14.90 1.15
CA ASP A 273 -17.84 -14.11 1.08
C ASP A 273 -17.89 -13.18 -0.15
N ASP A 274 -19.10 -12.70 -0.47
CA ASP A 274 -19.40 -11.77 -1.57
C ASP A 274 -19.70 -10.33 -1.09
N LEU A 275 -19.18 -9.94 0.08
CA LEU A 275 -19.47 -8.61 0.65
C LEU A 275 -18.83 -7.47 -0.15
N VAL A 276 -17.69 -7.70 -0.79
CA VAL A 276 -17.03 -6.70 -1.66
C VAL A 276 -17.91 -6.42 -2.86
N GLU A 277 -18.39 -7.44 -3.55
CA GLU A 277 -19.30 -7.32 -4.67
C GLU A 277 -20.61 -6.63 -4.27
N THR A 278 -21.16 -7.03 -3.13
CA THR A 278 -22.37 -6.41 -2.57
C THR A 278 -22.15 -4.92 -2.31
N ALA A 279 -21.02 -4.52 -1.73
CA ALA A 279 -20.69 -3.11 -1.50
C ALA A 279 -20.60 -2.32 -2.83
N LEU A 280 -19.96 -2.90 -3.84
CA LEU A 280 -19.77 -2.28 -5.14
C LEU A 280 -21.09 -2.17 -5.92
N MET A 281 -21.89 -3.23 -5.92
CA MET A 281 -23.22 -3.25 -6.58
C MET A 281 -24.17 -2.25 -5.93
N ASN A 282 -24.17 -2.08 -4.60
CA ASN A 282 -24.96 -1.07 -3.89
C ASN A 282 -24.65 0.36 -4.35
N GLU A 283 -23.45 0.59 -4.87
CA GLU A 283 -22.98 1.86 -5.40
C GLU A 283 -22.96 1.91 -6.95
N SER A 284 -23.70 0.96 -7.59
CA SER A 284 -23.87 0.85 -9.03
C SER A 284 -22.55 0.67 -9.81
N ILE A 285 -21.57 0.03 -9.21
CA ILE A 285 -20.34 -0.38 -9.87
C ILE A 285 -20.53 -1.79 -10.40
N PRO A 286 -20.46 -2.01 -11.73
CA PRO A 286 -20.58 -3.34 -12.28
C PRO A 286 -19.37 -4.19 -11.91
N VAL A 287 -19.64 -5.39 -11.40
CA VAL A 287 -18.62 -6.34 -10.95
C VAL A 287 -18.88 -7.74 -11.49
N HIS A 288 -17.81 -8.48 -11.73
CA HIS A 288 -17.85 -9.88 -12.12
C HIS A 288 -17.04 -10.75 -11.18
N SER A 289 -17.70 -11.66 -10.46
CA SER A 289 -17.02 -12.62 -9.56
C SER A 289 -16.42 -13.77 -10.36
N VAL A 290 -15.12 -13.99 -10.20
CA VAL A 290 -14.37 -15.08 -10.83
C VAL A 290 -13.86 -16.02 -9.76
N PHE A 291 -14.34 -17.27 -9.74
CA PHE A 291 -13.99 -18.28 -8.75
C PHE A 291 -13.61 -19.65 -9.36
N ASP A 292 -13.51 -19.69 -10.68
CA ASP A 292 -13.08 -20.85 -11.46
C ASP A 292 -12.37 -20.41 -12.75
N ARG A 293 -12.18 -21.33 -13.69
CA ARG A 293 -11.58 -21.05 -15.02
C ARG A 293 -12.52 -20.38 -16.01
N SER A 294 -13.67 -19.86 -15.58
CA SER A 294 -14.59 -19.19 -16.47
C SER A 294 -13.97 -17.94 -17.09
N HIS A 295 -14.33 -17.66 -18.34
CA HIS A 295 -13.86 -16.48 -19.04
C HIS A 295 -14.52 -15.22 -18.48
N PHE A 296 -13.67 -14.26 -18.11
CA PHE A 296 -14.07 -12.87 -17.94
C PHE A 296 -13.93 -12.15 -19.29
N SER A 297 -15.03 -11.59 -19.78
CA SER A 297 -15.03 -10.71 -20.95
C SER A 297 -16.05 -9.59 -20.71
N GLY A 298 -15.60 -8.38 -20.42
CA GLY A 298 -16.48 -7.24 -20.23
C GLY A 298 -15.81 -6.05 -19.57
N ASP A 299 -16.56 -4.95 -19.50
CA ASP A 299 -16.15 -3.69 -18.85
C ASP A 299 -16.41 -3.70 -17.32
N GLU A 300 -16.79 -4.86 -16.76
CA GLU A 300 -17.04 -5.03 -15.33
C GLU A 300 -15.72 -5.18 -14.56
N LEU A 301 -15.69 -4.72 -13.31
CA LEU A 301 -14.52 -4.93 -12.45
C LEU A 301 -14.43 -6.41 -12.04
N PRO A 302 -13.37 -7.13 -12.39
CA PRO A 302 -13.20 -8.51 -11.96
C PRO A 302 -12.84 -8.60 -10.48
N VAL A 303 -13.55 -9.48 -9.76
CA VAL A 303 -13.27 -9.87 -8.37
C VAL A 303 -12.90 -11.35 -8.36
N TYR A 304 -11.62 -11.65 -8.17
CA TYR A 304 -11.08 -13.01 -8.21
C TYR A 304 -11.07 -13.64 -6.82
N HIS A 305 -11.86 -14.69 -6.60
CA HIS A 305 -11.89 -15.47 -5.37
C HIS A 305 -10.89 -16.63 -5.45
N VAL A 306 -9.63 -16.36 -5.13
CA VAL A 306 -8.53 -17.33 -5.30
C VAL A 306 -8.60 -18.52 -4.35
N HIS A 307 -9.37 -18.42 -3.26
CA HIS A 307 -9.67 -19.51 -2.33
C HIS A 307 -11.09 -20.09 -2.47
N GLY A 308 -11.79 -19.72 -3.54
CA GLY A 308 -13.17 -20.13 -3.75
C GLY A 308 -14.17 -19.14 -3.15
N MET A 309 -15.45 -19.29 -3.52
CA MET A 309 -16.53 -18.38 -3.18
C MET A 309 -17.72 -19.10 -2.56
N ILE A 310 -18.26 -18.56 -1.49
CA ILE A 310 -19.48 -19.02 -0.80
C ILE A 310 -20.35 -17.76 -0.60
N PRO A 311 -21.18 -17.36 -1.60
CA PRO A 311 -21.95 -16.14 -1.54
C PRO A 311 -23.11 -16.22 -0.54
N GLN A 312 -23.52 -15.08 0.03
CA GLN A 312 -24.58 -14.99 1.04
C GLN A 312 -25.93 -15.53 0.51
N SER A 313 -26.22 -15.29 -0.76
CA SER A 313 -27.50 -15.70 -1.38
C SER A 313 -27.58 -17.17 -1.75
N ARG A 314 -26.44 -17.87 -1.87
CA ARG A 314 -26.36 -19.27 -2.30
C ARG A 314 -25.25 -20.01 -1.54
N PRO A 315 -25.52 -21.19 -0.96
CA PRO A 315 -24.52 -21.89 -0.14
C PRO A 315 -23.41 -22.60 -0.97
N ILE A 316 -23.46 -22.58 -2.30
CA ILE A 316 -22.49 -23.29 -3.15
C ILE A 316 -22.14 -22.44 -4.37
N ALA A 317 -20.86 -22.08 -4.52
CA ALA A 317 -20.32 -21.55 -5.77
C ALA A 317 -19.08 -22.35 -6.20
N SER A 318 -18.15 -22.65 -5.28
CA SER A 318 -16.92 -23.40 -5.58
C SER A 318 -16.43 -24.19 -4.36
N THR A 319 -15.52 -25.13 -4.59
CA THR A 319 -14.80 -25.82 -3.51
C THR A 319 -13.86 -24.82 -2.83
N PRO A 320 -13.99 -24.60 -1.50
CA PRO A 320 -13.10 -23.69 -0.79
C PRO A 320 -11.69 -24.26 -0.66
N VAL A 321 -10.68 -23.41 -0.74
CA VAL A 321 -9.29 -23.74 -0.43
C VAL A 321 -9.10 -23.51 1.07
N LEU A 322 -9.19 -24.57 1.88
CA LEU A 322 -9.07 -24.50 3.34
C LEU A 322 -7.97 -25.42 3.86
N SER A 323 -7.84 -26.62 3.32
CA SER A 323 -6.96 -27.65 3.82
C SER A 323 -5.68 -27.82 3.01
N GLU A 324 -4.69 -28.49 3.56
CA GLU A 324 -3.44 -28.79 2.85
C GLU A 324 -3.65 -29.53 1.52
N LYS A 325 -4.74 -30.26 1.37
CA LYS A 325 -5.07 -31.02 0.15
C LYS A 325 -5.30 -30.08 -1.04
N GLU A 326 -6.05 -29.00 -0.83
CA GLU A 326 -6.28 -27.99 -1.86
C GLU A 326 -4.99 -27.22 -2.16
N TYR A 327 -4.18 -26.91 -1.13
CA TYR A 327 -2.86 -26.27 -1.31
C TYR A 327 -1.90 -27.15 -2.11
N HIS A 328 -1.92 -28.48 -1.92
CA HIS A 328 -1.12 -29.39 -2.76
C HIS A 328 -1.51 -29.29 -4.24
N THR A 329 -2.78 -29.05 -4.56
CA THR A 329 -3.22 -28.80 -5.94
C THR A 329 -2.66 -27.50 -6.48
N LEU A 330 -2.70 -26.42 -5.68
CA LEU A 330 -2.11 -25.11 -6.05
C LEU A 330 -0.60 -25.20 -6.30
N TYR A 331 0.11 -26.04 -5.53
CA TYR A 331 1.56 -26.20 -5.69
C TYR A 331 1.93 -27.09 -6.88
N LYS A 332 1.15 -28.16 -7.13
CA LYS A 332 1.40 -29.11 -8.19
C LYS A 332 1.17 -28.51 -9.58
N GLU A 333 0.12 -27.69 -9.71
CA GLU A 333 -0.25 -27.07 -10.97
C GLU A 333 0.30 -25.65 -11.06
N SER A 334 1.51 -25.49 -11.62
CA SER A 334 2.16 -24.17 -11.78
C SER A 334 1.29 -23.13 -12.52
N PHE A 335 0.45 -23.59 -13.44
CA PHE A 335 -0.47 -22.76 -14.22
C PHE A 335 -1.92 -22.86 -13.73
N TYR A 336 -2.12 -23.15 -12.43
CA TYR A 336 -3.45 -23.07 -11.86
C TYR A 336 -3.96 -21.63 -12.01
N TRP A 337 -5.21 -21.46 -12.42
CA TRP A 337 -5.76 -20.16 -12.80
C TRP A 337 -5.54 -19.07 -11.75
N SER A 338 -5.75 -19.40 -10.46
CA SER A 338 -5.58 -18.45 -9.36
C SER A 338 -4.11 -18.05 -9.14
N ASN A 339 -3.14 -18.94 -9.44
CA ASN A 339 -1.72 -18.60 -9.41
C ASN A 339 -1.38 -17.63 -10.55
N VAL A 340 -1.90 -17.88 -11.75
CA VAL A 340 -1.65 -17.05 -12.95
C VAL A 340 -2.17 -15.63 -12.73
N VAL A 341 -3.39 -15.49 -12.21
CA VAL A 341 -4.00 -14.17 -11.93
C VAL A 341 -3.16 -13.38 -10.92
N GLN A 342 -2.72 -14.03 -9.84
CA GLN A 342 -1.88 -13.37 -8.83
C GLN A 342 -0.50 -12.98 -9.40
N LEU A 343 0.17 -13.86 -10.14
CA LEU A 343 1.45 -13.55 -10.77
C LEU A 343 1.33 -12.40 -11.79
N GLN A 344 0.23 -12.36 -12.54
CA GLN A 344 -0.05 -11.26 -13.46
C GLN A 344 -0.21 -9.94 -12.69
N ALA A 345 -0.95 -9.94 -11.59
CA ALA A 345 -1.11 -8.76 -10.74
C ALA A 345 0.24 -8.25 -10.22
N PHE A 346 1.07 -9.14 -9.65
CA PHE A 346 2.38 -8.77 -9.11
C PHE A 346 3.37 -8.24 -10.16
N SER A 347 3.25 -8.65 -11.41
CA SER A 347 4.15 -8.20 -12.47
C SER A 347 3.70 -6.92 -13.17
N ARG A 348 2.40 -6.56 -13.11
CA ARG A 348 1.83 -5.48 -13.92
C ARG A 348 1.20 -4.35 -13.14
N THR A 349 0.82 -4.59 -11.89
CA THR A 349 0.07 -3.61 -11.10
C THR A 349 0.74 -3.35 -9.75
N THR A 350 0.47 -2.18 -9.18
CA THR A 350 0.75 -1.93 -7.78
C THR A 350 -0.31 -2.63 -6.93
N CYS A 351 0.12 -3.55 -6.05
CA CYS A 351 -0.77 -4.34 -5.23
C CYS A 351 -0.90 -3.75 -3.82
N PHE A 352 -2.15 -3.62 -3.35
CA PHE A 352 -2.48 -3.15 -2.01
C PHE A 352 -3.13 -4.28 -1.22
N PHE A 353 -2.44 -4.81 -0.22
CA PHE A 353 -2.92 -5.89 0.64
C PHE A 353 -3.63 -5.30 1.85
N VAL A 354 -4.93 -5.55 1.97
CA VAL A 354 -5.79 -5.00 3.04
C VAL A 354 -6.49 -6.14 3.77
N GLY A 355 -6.34 -6.19 5.09
CA GLY A 355 -6.94 -7.24 5.91
C GLY A 355 -6.32 -8.64 5.74
N LEU A 356 -5.14 -8.74 5.12
CA LEU A 356 -4.36 -9.96 4.97
C LEU A 356 -3.22 -10.01 5.98
N SER A 357 -3.03 -11.15 6.64
CA SER A 357 -1.91 -11.37 7.57
C SER A 357 -0.56 -11.57 6.87
N MET A 358 -0.56 -11.75 5.56
CA MET A 358 0.61 -12.09 4.74
C MET A 358 1.28 -13.44 5.11
N ASN A 359 0.53 -14.33 5.77
CA ASN A 359 1.01 -15.64 6.20
C ASN A 359 0.62 -16.79 5.26
N ASP A 360 -0.21 -16.50 4.23
CA ASP A 360 -0.58 -17.52 3.25
C ASP A 360 0.66 -18.03 2.50
N PRO A 361 0.96 -19.34 2.56
CA PRO A 361 2.20 -19.87 2.01
C PRO A 361 2.23 -19.84 0.48
N ASN A 362 1.07 -19.94 -0.18
CA ASN A 362 1.01 -19.85 -1.64
C ASN A 362 1.19 -18.41 -2.13
N LEU A 363 0.57 -17.44 -1.45
CA LEU A 363 0.77 -16.01 -1.72
C LEU A 363 2.25 -15.65 -1.63
N ARG A 364 2.92 -16.04 -0.54
CA ARG A 364 4.34 -15.78 -0.32
C ARG A 364 5.23 -16.42 -1.39
N ARG A 365 4.93 -17.66 -1.76
CA ARG A 365 5.62 -18.37 -2.85
C ARG A 365 5.47 -17.63 -4.19
N LEU A 366 4.27 -17.15 -4.50
CA LEU A 366 4.02 -16.44 -5.76
C LEU A 366 4.69 -15.07 -5.81
N LEU A 367 4.73 -14.34 -4.69
CA LEU A 367 5.48 -13.08 -4.55
C LEU A 367 6.97 -13.31 -4.78
N ASP A 368 7.55 -14.34 -4.16
CA ASP A 368 8.95 -14.71 -4.33
C ASP A 368 9.27 -15.09 -5.79
N ILE A 369 8.43 -15.88 -6.43
CA ILE A 369 8.57 -16.24 -7.86
C ILE A 369 8.51 -14.98 -8.75
N SER A 370 7.57 -14.09 -8.50
CA SER A 370 7.43 -12.84 -9.27
C SER A 370 8.68 -11.97 -9.14
N ARG A 371 9.21 -11.83 -7.91
CA ARG A 371 10.41 -11.04 -7.65
C ARG A 371 11.65 -11.62 -8.31
N ASN A 372 11.89 -12.91 -8.15
CA ASN A 372 13.05 -13.60 -8.76
C ASN A 372 13.03 -13.52 -10.30
N GLY A 373 11.86 -13.60 -10.91
CA GLY A 373 11.68 -13.42 -12.35
C GLY A 373 12.06 -12.02 -12.82
N ILE A 374 11.70 -10.99 -12.07
CA ILE A 374 12.03 -9.60 -12.38
C ILE A 374 13.54 -9.33 -12.16
N ASP A 375 14.13 -9.85 -11.09
CA ASP A 375 15.55 -9.67 -10.79
C ASP A 375 16.47 -10.36 -11.84
N ALA A 376 16.03 -11.48 -12.39
CA ALA A 376 16.76 -12.16 -13.47
C ALA A 376 16.73 -11.39 -14.81
N LEU A 377 15.67 -10.61 -15.06
CA LEU A 377 15.51 -9.82 -16.28
C LEU A 377 16.17 -8.43 -16.16
N ASN A 378 16.21 -7.85 -14.98
CA ASN A 378 16.68 -6.49 -14.71
C ASN A 378 18.09 -6.48 -14.10
N LYS A 379 19.12 -6.96 -14.86
CA LYS A 379 20.51 -6.70 -14.50
C LYS A 379 20.88 -5.21 -14.55
N ASP A 380 20.09 -4.40 -15.26
CA ASP A 380 20.14 -2.94 -15.23
C ASP A 380 19.01 -2.37 -14.39
N ALA A 381 19.34 -1.86 -13.22
CA ALA A 381 18.43 -1.38 -12.15
C ALA A 381 17.59 -0.12 -12.49
N SER A 382 17.36 0.18 -13.77
CA SER A 382 16.71 1.43 -14.21
C SER A 382 15.23 1.31 -14.58
N VAL A 383 14.68 0.09 -14.65
CA VAL A 383 13.23 -0.07 -14.89
C VAL A 383 12.54 -0.17 -13.56
N GLY A 384 11.61 0.80 -13.31
CA GLY A 384 10.83 0.87 -12.08
C GLY A 384 10.12 -0.46 -11.81
N ARG A 385 10.42 -1.07 -10.66
CA ARG A 385 9.72 -2.27 -10.19
C ARG A 385 8.37 -1.86 -9.66
N PRO A 386 7.31 -2.64 -9.89
CA PRO A 386 6.07 -2.44 -9.15
C PRO A 386 6.38 -2.51 -7.65
N CYS A 387 5.97 -1.51 -6.91
CA CYS A 387 6.07 -1.52 -5.47
C CYS A 387 4.72 -1.96 -4.91
N HIS A 388 4.73 -2.89 -3.96
CA HIS A 388 3.51 -3.38 -3.35
C HIS A 388 3.42 -2.89 -1.91
N TYR A 389 2.20 -2.78 -1.37
CA TYR A 389 1.94 -2.22 -0.05
C TYR A 389 1.03 -3.13 0.76
N ALA A 390 1.43 -3.46 1.99
CA ALA A 390 0.60 -4.23 2.92
C ALA A 390 0.26 -3.39 4.15
N ILE A 391 -1.03 -3.31 4.48
CA ILE A 391 -1.52 -2.65 5.70
C ILE A 391 -1.57 -3.69 6.81
N LEU A 392 -0.65 -3.62 7.77
CA LEU A 392 -0.46 -4.63 8.82
C LEU A 392 -0.60 -4.03 10.22
N GLU A 393 -1.10 -4.83 11.16
CA GLU A 393 -1.18 -4.48 12.56
C GLU A 393 0.20 -4.53 13.23
N ARG A 394 0.56 -3.47 13.94
CA ARG A 394 1.77 -3.40 14.76
C ARG A 394 1.51 -4.05 16.12
N LYS A 395 1.48 -5.37 16.15
CA LYS A 395 1.14 -6.16 17.33
C LYS A 395 2.38 -6.56 18.12
N SER A 396 2.42 -6.19 19.42
CA SER A 396 3.51 -6.59 20.33
C SER A 396 3.63 -8.11 20.43
N LEU A 397 4.85 -8.61 20.55
CA LEU A 397 5.16 -10.03 20.80
C LEU A 397 4.55 -10.52 22.13
N ALA A 398 4.53 -9.64 23.13
CA ALA A 398 4.01 -9.94 24.47
C ALA A 398 3.05 -8.83 24.91
N PRO A 399 1.81 -8.79 24.40
CA PRO A 399 0.88 -7.68 24.67
C PRO A 399 0.60 -7.43 26.16
N ALA A 400 0.66 -8.48 27.00
CA ALA A 400 0.47 -8.37 28.45
C ALA A 400 1.67 -7.73 29.18
N HIS A 401 2.86 -7.85 28.61
CA HIS A 401 4.13 -7.32 29.17
C HIS A 401 4.99 -6.82 28.01
N PRO A 402 4.68 -5.67 27.39
CA PRO A 402 5.39 -5.17 26.22
C PRO A 402 6.85 -4.87 26.56
N ASP A 403 7.76 -5.31 25.71
CA ASP A 403 9.18 -4.97 25.73
C ASP A 403 9.48 -4.15 24.47
N PRO A 404 9.59 -2.81 24.58
CA PRO A 404 9.75 -1.95 23.41
C PRO A 404 10.98 -2.26 22.55
N ALA A 405 12.06 -2.78 23.14
CA ALA A 405 13.28 -3.11 22.40
C ALA A 405 13.08 -4.38 21.56
N LYS A 406 12.48 -5.42 22.15
CA LYS A 406 12.16 -6.66 21.43
C LYS A 406 11.08 -6.44 20.38
N ASP A 407 10.09 -5.63 20.69
CA ASP A 407 9.03 -5.27 19.72
C ASP A 407 9.63 -4.51 18.52
N LEU A 408 10.55 -3.56 18.75
CA LEU A 408 11.22 -2.85 17.67
C LEU A 408 12.05 -3.80 16.78
N GLU A 409 12.78 -4.73 17.36
CA GLU A 409 13.54 -5.75 16.62
C GLU A 409 12.60 -6.65 15.80
N HIS A 410 11.49 -7.09 16.40
CA HIS A 410 10.47 -7.90 15.75
C HIS A 410 9.86 -7.18 14.54
N PHE A 411 9.45 -5.91 14.68
CA PHE A 411 8.88 -5.14 13.58
C PHE A 411 9.91 -4.88 12.49
N THR A 412 11.16 -4.59 12.85
CA THR A 412 12.24 -4.42 11.88
C THR A 412 12.48 -5.70 11.08
N MET A 413 12.42 -6.86 11.74
CA MET A 413 12.53 -8.16 11.08
C MET A 413 11.35 -8.42 10.14
N GLN A 414 10.12 -8.13 10.59
CA GLN A 414 8.92 -8.27 9.73
C GLN A 414 8.99 -7.36 8.50
N GLU A 415 9.41 -6.11 8.65
CA GLU A 415 9.60 -5.19 7.51
C GLU A 415 10.59 -5.76 6.50
N ARG A 416 11.77 -6.24 6.95
CA ARG A 416 12.76 -6.85 6.06
C ARG A 416 12.22 -8.06 5.32
N MET A 417 11.49 -8.93 6.03
CA MET A 417 10.87 -10.11 5.40
C MET A 417 9.82 -9.73 4.35
N MET A 418 9.13 -8.59 4.50
CA MET A 418 8.20 -8.08 3.49
C MET A 418 8.93 -7.37 2.36
N GLU A 419 9.97 -6.59 2.66
CA GLU A 419 10.83 -5.96 1.66
C GLU A 419 11.50 -7.00 0.73
N ASP A 420 11.90 -8.15 1.28
CA ASP A 420 12.42 -9.27 0.49
C ASP A 420 11.39 -9.82 -0.51
N LEU A 421 10.11 -9.71 -0.21
CA LEU A 421 9.00 -10.04 -1.11
C LEU A 421 8.54 -8.87 -2.01
N GLY A 422 9.22 -7.72 -1.95
CA GLY A 422 8.86 -6.52 -2.72
C GLY A 422 7.70 -5.71 -2.14
N ILE A 423 7.44 -5.83 -0.83
CA ILE A 423 6.31 -5.22 -0.15
C ILE A 423 6.78 -4.19 0.88
N ASN A 424 6.24 -2.98 0.80
CA ASN A 424 6.36 -1.97 1.85
C ASN A 424 5.21 -2.11 2.86
N VAL A 425 5.54 -2.12 4.14
CA VAL A 425 4.55 -2.26 5.21
C VAL A 425 4.05 -0.90 5.67
N ILE A 426 2.73 -0.70 5.61
CA ILE A 426 2.04 0.42 6.21
C ILE A 426 1.45 -0.05 7.53
N TRP A 427 2.12 0.27 8.64
CA TRP A 427 1.69 -0.13 9.96
C TRP A 427 0.48 0.64 10.44
N PHE A 428 -0.47 -0.04 11.12
CA PHE A 428 -1.45 0.58 11.99
C PHE A 428 -1.25 0.14 13.44
N GLU A 429 -1.72 0.95 14.40
CA GLU A 429 -1.55 0.65 15.83
C GLU A 429 -2.38 -0.57 16.23
N GLN A 430 -1.83 -1.37 17.14
CA GLN A 430 -2.50 -2.55 17.67
C GLN A 430 -3.92 -2.24 18.17
N GLY A 431 -4.90 -2.97 17.67
CA GLY A 431 -6.31 -2.83 18.02
C GLY A 431 -7.04 -1.66 17.38
N LYS A 432 -6.35 -0.78 16.62
CA LYS A 432 -6.97 0.38 15.96
C LYS A 432 -7.38 0.08 14.52
N PHE A 433 -8.27 -0.86 14.33
CA PHE A 433 -8.72 -1.29 13.00
C PHE A 433 -9.36 -0.17 12.17
N GLU A 434 -9.90 0.88 12.82
CA GLU A 434 -10.42 2.07 12.15
C GLU A 434 -9.33 2.85 11.37
N GLU A 435 -8.04 2.70 11.72
CA GLU A 435 -6.95 3.31 10.97
C GLU A 435 -6.83 2.74 9.55
N ILE A 436 -7.24 1.48 9.31
CA ILE A 436 -7.20 0.87 7.99
C ILE A 436 -8.05 1.68 7.00
N ALA A 437 -9.27 2.05 7.40
CA ALA A 437 -10.14 2.89 6.58
C ALA A 437 -9.53 4.28 6.30
N GLN A 438 -8.82 4.85 7.28
CA GLN A 438 -8.13 6.14 7.12
C GLN A 438 -6.96 6.03 6.16
N ILE A 439 -6.17 4.94 6.25
CA ILE A 439 -5.06 4.65 5.35
C ILE A 439 -5.58 4.50 3.91
N VAL A 440 -6.63 3.69 3.69
CA VAL A 440 -7.22 3.51 2.36
C VAL A 440 -7.74 4.84 1.80
N ARG A 441 -8.37 5.70 2.60
CA ARG A 441 -8.84 7.04 2.17
C ARG A 441 -7.71 7.97 1.73
N ARG A 442 -6.49 7.75 2.18
CA ARG A 442 -5.34 8.57 1.79
C ARG A 442 -4.73 8.14 0.47
N LEU A 443 -5.09 6.99 -0.07
CA LEU A 443 -4.56 6.52 -1.37
C LEU A 443 -5.14 7.33 -2.56
N TYR A 444 -6.37 7.89 -2.39
CA TYR A 444 -7.06 8.59 -3.49
C TYR A 444 -7.42 10.04 -3.17
#